data_3a7be534cfce18ebb86c507948d9c7ca
#
_entry.id   3a7be534cfce18ebb86c507948d9c7ca
#
_cell.length_a   1.000
_cell.length_b   1.000
_cell.length_c   1.000
_cell.angle_alpha   90.00
_cell.angle_beta   90.00
_cell.angle_gamma   90.00
#
_symmetry.space_group_name_H-M   'P 1'
#
loop_
_entity.id
_entity.type
_entity.pdbx_description
1 polymer ?
#
loop_
_entity_poly.entity_id
_entity_poly.type
_entity_poly.pdbx_seq_one_letter_code
_entity_poly.pdbx_strand_id
1 'polypeptide(L)'
;MNKIIVLSAKSASGKDTIMKQLVTEEGFLPCVSHTTRPMREGETEGREYYFVDQQDFIARRRNDEFVETRTYDTVQGQWFYVMSKDELNSRLEQGHVIMILDIKGLLALQNSIYKDRIISFYIDVDLKTRIQRSLDRET
;
A
#
# COMPACT_ATOMS: atom_id res chain seq x y z
N MET A 1 15.62 1.12 -15.99
CA MET A 1 14.67 1.98 -15.25
C MET A 1 14.05 1.20 -14.11
N ASN A 2 14.06 1.76 -12.91
CA ASN A 2 13.49 1.09 -11.76
C ASN A 2 11.97 0.99 -11.86
N LYS A 3 11.42 -0.11 -11.40
CA LYS A 3 10.01 -0.45 -11.53
C LYS A 3 9.28 -0.36 -10.20
N ILE A 4 7.97 -0.19 -10.29
CA ILE A 4 7.05 -0.23 -9.15
C ILE A 4 6.34 -1.58 -9.21
N ILE A 5 6.62 -2.42 -8.24
CA ILE A 5 6.00 -3.74 -8.14
C ILE A 5 4.82 -3.63 -7.19
N VAL A 6 3.64 -3.93 -7.69
CA VAL A 6 2.41 -3.85 -6.91
C VAL A 6 1.88 -5.27 -6.68
N LEU A 7 1.72 -5.62 -5.41
CA LEU A 7 1.07 -6.86 -5.01
C LEU A 7 -0.38 -6.55 -4.63
N SER A 8 -1.30 -7.25 -5.25
CA SER A 8 -2.72 -7.15 -4.92
C SER A 8 -3.25 -8.55 -4.63
N ALA A 9 -4.10 -8.68 -3.62
CA ALA A 9 -4.61 -9.98 -3.24
C ALA A 9 -5.77 -9.83 -2.26
N LYS A 10 -6.57 -10.88 -2.17
CA LYS A 10 -7.56 -11.00 -1.11
C LYS A 10 -6.88 -11.35 0.20
N SER A 11 -7.57 -11.16 1.31
CA SER A 11 -7.07 -11.49 2.65
C SER A 11 -6.58 -12.94 2.72
N ALA A 12 -5.55 -13.17 3.53
CA ALA A 12 -4.98 -14.49 3.79
C ALA A 12 -4.41 -15.18 2.54
N SER A 13 -3.94 -14.41 1.56
CA SER A 13 -3.33 -14.96 0.34
C SER A 13 -1.81 -15.04 0.41
N GLY A 14 -1.19 -14.51 1.48
CA GLY A 14 0.26 -14.57 1.65
C GLY A 14 1.01 -13.36 1.09
N LYS A 15 0.32 -12.28 0.72
CA LYS A 15 0.97 -11.10 0.13
C LYS A 15 2.01 -10.46 1.04
N ASP A 16 1.76 -10.43 2.35
CA ASP A 16 2.69 -9.83 3.31
C ASP A 16 3.98 -10.65 3.42
N THR A 17 3.86 -11.97 3.38
CA THR A 17 5.01 -12.87 3.40
C THR A 17 5.86 -12.70 2.15
N ILE A 18 5.22 -12.63 0.98
CA ILE A 18 5.89 -12.44 -0.30
C ILE A 18 6.62 -11.09 -0.31
N MET A 19 5.94 -10.02 0.13
CA MET A 19 6.56 -8.70 0.20
C MET A 19 7.79 -8.70 1.10
N LYS A 20 7.68 -9.31 2.27
CA LYS A 20 8.81 -9.40 3.20
C LYS A 20 10.00 -10.13 2.59
N GLN A 21 9.77 -11.22 1.87
CA GLN A 21 10.83 -11.95 1.20
C GLN A 21 11.51 -11.10 0.13
N LEU A 22 10.73 -10.40 -0.69
CA LEU A 22 11.28 -9.56 -1.75
C LEU A 22 12.09 -8.40 -1.19
N VAL A 23 11.67 -7.82 -0.07
CA VAL A 23 12.42 -6.75 0.59
C VAL A 23 13.72 -7.28 1.16
N THR A 24 13.69 -8.41 1.87
CA THR A 24 14.87 -8.93 2.57
C THR A 24 15.84 -9.66 1.66
N GLU A 25 15.34 -10.39 0.66
CA GLU A 25 16.19 -11.23 -0.20
C GLU A 25 16.61 -10.54 -1.50
N GLU A 26 15.73 -9.71 -2.07
CA GLU A 26 15.98 -9.07 -3.35
C GLU A 26 16.32 -7.57 -3.22
N GLY A 27 16.20 -7.02 -2.02
CA GLY A 27 16.54 -5.62 -1.78
C GLY A 27 15.55 -4.62 -2.35
N PHE A 28 14.31 -5.03 -2.63
CA PHE A 28 13.28 -4.10 -3.08
C PHE A 28 12.92 -3.13 -1.95
N LEU A 29 12.60 -1.89 -2.30
CA LEU A 29 12.33 -0.83 -1.34
C LEU A 29 10.83 -0.73 -1.08
N PRO A 30 10.36 -0.93 0.14
CA PRO A 30 8.93 -0.80 0.43
C PRO A 30 8.51 0.65 0.38
N CYS A 31 7.32 0.90 -0.16
CA CYS A 31 6.70 2.22 -0.15
C CYS A 31 5.38 2.11 0.60
N VAL A 32 5.21 2.95 1.61
CA VAL A 32 4.13 2.86 2.59
C VAL A 32 3.15 4.00 2.37
N SER A 33 1.85 3.69 2.34
CA SER A 33 0.80 4.69 2.17
C SER A 33 0.60 5.51 3.44
N HIS A 34 0.12 6.73 3.26
CA HIS A 34 -0.37 7.57 4.37
C HIS A 34 -1.87 7.33 4.55
N THR A 35 -2.36 7.45 5.75
CA THR A 35 -3.79 7.31 6.02
C THR A 35 -4.25 8.26 7.11
N THR A 36 -5.50 8.70 7.01
CA THR A 36 -6.16 9.45 8.08
C THR A 36 -6.87 8.53 9.07
N ARG A 37 -6.91 7.22 8.79
CA ARG A 37 -7.46 6.24 9.73
C ARG A 37 -6.64 6.24 11.01
N PRO A 38 -7.28 6.22 12.19
CA PRO A 38 -6.53 6.13 13.44
C PRO A 38 -5.70 4.86 13.53
N MET A 39 -4.52 4.98 14.14
CA MET A 39 -3.66 3.82 14.39
C MET A 39 -4.39 2.80 15.25
N ARG A 40 -4.27 1.53 14.88
CA ARG A 40 -4.82 0.41 15.64
C ARG A 40 -3.77 -0.16 16.59
N GLU A 41 -4.25 -0.87 17.60
CA GLU A 41 -3.35 -1.59 18.50
C GLU A 41 -2.48 -2.56 17.70
N GLY A 42 -1.19 -2.57 18.00
CA GLY A 42 -0.22 -3.41 17.31
C GLY A 42 0.37 -2.81 16.05
N GLU A 43 -0.15 -1.67 15.60
CA GLU A 43 0.42 -0.97 14.44
C GLU A 43 1.55 -0.04 14.86
N THR A 44 2.45 0.23 13.92
CA THR A 44 3.61 1.10 14.15
C THR A 44 3.69 2.15 13.05
N GLU A 45 3.91 3.40 13.44
CA GLU A 45 4.11 4.51 12.51
C GLU A 45 5.18 4.16 11.47
N GLY A 46 4.82 4.28 10.19
CA GLY A 46 5.74 4.03 9.09
C GLY A 46 5.91 2.56 8.70
N ARG A 47 5.30 1.63 9.42
CA ARG A 47 5.34 0.21 9.08
C ARG A 47 4.12 -0.20 8.27
N GLU A 48 2.91 -0.14 8.87
CA GLU A 48 1.66 -0.41 8.15
C GLU A 48 1.26 0.81 7.32
N TYR A 49 1.31 1.98 7.93
CA TYR A 49 0.99 3.27 7.33
C TYR A 49 1.76 4.38 8.00
N TYR A 50 1.85 5.52 7.32
CA TYR A 50 2.11 6.80 7.96
C TYR A 50 0.74 7.36 8.38
N PHE A 51 0.54 7.58 9.66
CA PHE A 51 -0.75 8.05 10.19
C PHE A 51 -0.72 9.57 10.29
N VAL A 52 -1.63 10.23 9.58
CA VAL A 52 -1.69 11.69 9.51
C VAL A 52 -3.06 12.17 9.98
N ASP A 53 -3.10 13.36 10.59
CA ASP A 53 -4.38 13.94 10.91
C ASP A 53 -5.05 14.52 9.66
N GLN A 54 -6.35 14.81 9.78
CA GLN A 54 -7.13 15.27 8.65
C GLN A 54 -6.70 16.64 8.14
N GLN A 55 -6.27 17.51 9.03
CA GLN A 55 -5.81 18.85 8.64
C GLN A 55 -4.51 18.79 7.85
N ASP A 56 -3.57 17.97 8.31
CA ASP A 56 -2.31 17.74 7.60
C ASP A 56 -2.57 17.10 6.24
N PHE A 57 -3.45 16.12 6.18
CA PHE A 57 -3.84 15.49 4.92
C PHE A 57 -4.40 16.51 3.92
N ILE A 58 -5.32 17.36 4.36
CA ILE A 58 -5.94 18.37 3.49
C ILE A 58 -4.89 19.35 2.96
N ALA A 59 -4.00 19.82 3.81
CA ALA A 59 -2.94 20.76 3.41
C ALA A 59 -2.01 20.13 2.36
N ARG A 60 -1.57 18.90 2.61
CA ARG A 60 -0.68 18.19 1.68
C ARG A 60 -1.36 17.85 0.36
N ARG A 61 -2.66 17.52 0.40
CA ARG A 61 -3.44 17.28 -0.80
C ARG A 61 -3.56 18.55 -1.65
N ARG A 62 -3.75 19.70 -1.03
CA ARG A 62 -3.80 21.00 -1.73
C ARG A 62 -2.48 21.32 -2.42
N ASN A 63 -1.38 20.87 -1.85
CA ASN A 63 -0.04 21.04 -2.42
C ASN A 63 0.31 19.97 -3.46
N ASP A 64 -0.64 19.12 -3.81
CA ASP A 64 -0.48 18.05 -4.80
C ASP A 64 0.67 17.09 -4.47
N GLU A 65 0.81 16.76 -3.18
CA GLU A 65 1.89 15.90 -2.71
C GLU A 65 1.61 14.40 -2.86
N PHE A 66 0.39 14.03 -3.28
CA PHE A 66 -0.02 12.63 -3.33
C PHE A 66 -0.28 12.15 -4.75
N VAL A 67 0.11 10.90 -5.03
CA VAL A 67 -0.08 10.25 -6.34
C VAL A 67 -1.54 9.92 -6.59
N GLU A 68 -2.20 9.38 -5.56
CA GLU A 68 -3.57 8.91 -5.67
C GLU A 68 -4.26 9.08 -4.33
N THR A 69 -5.58 9.17 -4.37
CA THR A 69 -6.40 9.23 -3.16
C THR A 69 -7.47 8.17 -3.24
N ARG A 70 -7.52 7.33 -2.22
CA ARG A 70 -8.58 6.33 -2.05
C ARG A 70 -9.41 6.74 -0.84
N THR A 71 -10.73 6.70 -1.00
CA THR A 71 -11.65 7.12 0.04
C THR A 71 -12.54 5.95 0.43
N TYR A 72 -12.69 5.73 1.73
CA TYR A 72 -13.57 4.68 2.26
C TYR A 72 -14.52 5.29 3.29
N ASP A 73 -15.81 5.06 3.08
CA ASP A 73 -16.85 5.46 4.03
C ASP A 73 -16.99 4.36 5.08
N THR A 74 -16.89 4.73 6.35
CA THR A 74 -17.00 3.79 7.45
C THR A 74 -18.00 4.31 8.48
N VAL A 75 -18.39 3.45 9.41
CA VAL A 75 -19.29 3.84 10.51
C VAL A 75 -18.65 4.90 11.42
N GLN A 76 -17.32 5.01 11.39
CA GLN A 76 -16.56 5.99 12.16
C GLN A 76 -16.24 7.25 11.36
N GLY A 77 -16.72 7.34 10.12
CA GLY A 77 -16.49 8.46 9.24
C GLY A 77 -15.74 8.05 7.98
N GLN A 78 -15.25 9.03 7.27
CA GLN A 78 -14.56 8.84 6.00
C GLN A 78 -13.06 8.78 6.22
N TRP A 79 -12.40 7.73 5.71
CA TRP A 79 -10.97 7.55 5.79
C TRP A 79 -10.33 7.67 4.41
N PHE A 80 -9.15 8.27 4.38
CA PHE A 80 -8.36 8.46 3.16
C PHE A 80 -7.07 7.66 3.23
N TYR A 81 -6.66 7.14 2.08
CA TYR A 81 -5.37 6.47 1.90
C TYR A 81 -4.69 7.08 0.68
N VAL A 82 -3.44 7.49 0.83
CA VAL A 82 -2.70 8.19 -0.22
C VAL A 82 -1.25 7.74 -0.27
N MET A 83 -0.62 7.96 -1.43
CA MET A 83 0.81 7.66 -1.62
C MET A 83 1.56 8.98 -1.83
N SER A 84 2.62 9.20 -1.07
CA SER A 84 3.46 10.40 -1.23
C SER A 84 4.29 10.32 -2.49
N LYS A 85 4.22 11.36 -3.33
CA LYS A 85 5.04 11.48 -4.53
C LYS A 85 6.52 11.55 -4.19
N ASP A 86 6.87 12.31 -3.16
CA ASP A 86 8.26 12.50 -2.76
C ASP A 86 8.87 11.17 -2.30
N GLU A 87 8.14 10.41 -1.50
CA GLU A 87 8.63 9.10 -1.06
C GLU A 87 8.82 8.16 -2.24
N LEU A 88 7.81 8.08 -3.11
CA LEU A 88 7.88 7.19 -4.27
C LEU A 88 9.03 7.56 -5.19
N ASN A 89 9.18 8.84 -5.51
CA ASN A 89 10.26 9.29 -6.38
C ASN A 89 11.64 9.04 -5.77
N SER A 90 11.79 9.32 -4.49
CA SER A 90 13.06 9.10 -3.78
C SER A 90 13.46 7.62 -3.81
N ARG A 91 12.52 6.73 -3.56
CA ARG A 91 12.81 5.29 -3.58
C ARG A 91 13.11 4.78 -4.99
N LEU A 92 12.40 5.29 -5.99
CA LEU A 92 12.65 4.90 -7.39
C LEU A 92 14.03 5.32 -7.88
N GLU A 93 14.62 6.34 -7.30
CA GLU A 93 16.01 6.71 -7.60
C GLU A 93 16.99 5.68 -7.04
N GLN A 94 16.63 4.98 -5.98
CA GLN A 94 17.50 4.05 -5.28
C GLN A 94 17.35 2.61 -5.76
N GLY A 95 16.20 2.22 -6.27
CA GLY A 95 15.97 0.85 -6.70
C GLY A 95 14.52 0.59 -7.08
N HIS A 96 14.20 -0.69 -7.25
CA HIS A 96 12.82 -1.11 -7.48
C HIS A 96 12.01 -0.94 -6.21
N VAL A 97 10.78 -0.46 -6.37
CA VAL A 97 9.86 -0.21 -5.25
C VAL A 97 8.81 -1.32 -5.21
N ILE A 98 8.42 -1.71 -4.02
CA ILE A 98 7.35 -2.67 -3.82
C ILE A 98 6.29 -2.10 -2.89
N MET A 99 5.02 -2.34 -3.22
CA MET A 99 3.90 -1.88 -2.41
C MET A 99 2.74 -2.86 -2.51
N ILE A 100 1.88 -2.82 -1.50
CA ILE A 100 0.64 -3.59 -1.47
C ILE A 100 -0.50 -2.60 -1.67
N LEU A 101 -1.31 -2.82 -2.71
CA LEU A 101 -2.49 -2.01 -2.99
C LEU A 101 -3.68 -2.92 -3.24
N ASP A 102 -4.88 -2.43 -2.90
CA ASP A 102 -6.09 -3.07 -3.38
C ASP A 102 -6.31 -2.70 -4.85
N ILE A 103 -7.33 -3.27 -5.48
CA ILE A 103 -7.60 -3.03 -6.90
C ILE A 103 -7.86 -1.54 -7.17
N LYS A 104 -8.59 -0.88 -6.26
CA LYS A 104 -8.88 0.55 -6.40
C LYS A 104 -7.60 1.38 -6.40
N GLY A 105 -6.68 1.07 -5.50
CA GLY A 105 -5.38 1.76 -5.44
C GLY A 105 -4.52 1.46 -6.65
N LEU A 106 -4.51 0.23 -7.12
CA LEU A 106 -3.77 -0.14 -8.33
C LEU A 106 -4.29 0.61 -9.55
N LEU A 107 -5.61 0.67 -9.73
CA LEU A 107 -6.20 1.40 -10.85
C LEU A 107 -5.85 2.89 -10.80
N ALA A 108 -5.87 3.49 -9.62
CA ALA A 108 -5.49 4.89 -9.46
C ALA A 108 -4.03 5.11 -9.85
N LEU A 109 -3.14 4.22 -9.43
CA LEU A 109 -1.72 4.30 -9.77
C LEU A 109 -1.49 4.09 -11.27
N GLN A 110 -2.21 3.17 -11.89
CA GLN A 110 -2.12 2.91 -13.33
C GLN A 110 -2.61 4.08 -14.19
N ASN A 111 -3.43 4.96 -13.64
CA ASN A 111 -3.88 6.18 -14.31
C ASN A 111 -3.00 7.40 -14.00
N SER A 112 -1.87 7.18 -13.36
CA SER A 112 -0.94 8.25 -12.98
C SER A 112 0.24 8.34 -13.96
N ILE A 113 1.14 9.29 -13.68
CA ILE A 113 2.39 9.44 -14.45
C ILE A 113 3.32 8.23 -14.32
N TYR A 114 3.06 7.34 -13.38
CA TYR A 114 3.88 6.15 -13.13
C TYR A 114 3.46 4.92 -13.92
N LYS A 115 2.42 5.02 -14.74
CA LYS A 115 1.78 3.87 -15.41
C LYS A 115 2.77 2.95 -16.14
N ASP A 116 3.77 3.51 -16.80
CA ASP A 116 4.71 2.74 -17.62
C ASP A 116 5.80 2.04 -16.78
N ARG A 117 5.83 2.30 -15.46
CA ARG A 117 6.81 1.72 -14.54
C ARG A 117 6.22 0.63 -13.67
N ILE A 118 4.93 0.35 -13.80
CA ILE A 118 4.20 -0.58 -12.91
C ILE A 118 4.25 -2.01 -13.45
N ILE A 119 4.59 -2.93 -12.57
CA ILE A 119 4.43 -4.36 -12.79
C ILE A 119 3.54 -4.87 -11.66
N SER A 120 2.34 -5.32 -12.00
CA SER A 120 1.38 -5.76 -11.00
C SER A 120 1.24 -7.27 -10.98
N PHE A 121 1.12 -7.81 -9.78
CA PHE A 121 0.87 -9.23 -9.56
C PHE A 121 -0.36 -9.38 -8.68
N TYR A 122 -1.30 -10.20 -9.12
CA TYR A 122 -2.42 -10.59 -8.30
C TYR A 122 -2.17 -11.98 -7.74
N ILE A 123 -2.18 -12.09 -6.41
CA ILE A 123 -1.93 -13.36 -5.75
C ILE A 123 -3.28 -14.06 -5.56
N ASP A 124 -3.49 -15.12 -6.33
CA ASP A 124 -4.73 -15.87 -6.33
C ASP A 124 -4.54 -17.17 -5.54
N VAL A 125 -5.23 -17.25 -4.40
CA VAL A 125 -5.21 -18.42 -3.53
C VAL A 125 -6.67 -18.82 -3.28
N ASP A 126 -6.96 -20.11 -3.34
CA ASP A 126 -8.32 -20.59 -3.19
C ASP A 126 -8.95 -20.21 -1.84
N LEU A 127 -10.28 -20.17 -1.81
CA LEU A 127 -11.03 -19.71 -0.64
C LEU A 127 -10.78 -20.57 0.59
N LYS A 128 -10.70 -21.89 0.41
CA LYS A 128 -10.45 -22.81 1.51
C LYS A 128 -9.12 -22.53 2.18
N THR A 129 -8.07 -22.36 1.39
CA THR A 129 -6.72 -22.03 1.91
C THR A 129 -6.71 -20.70 2.62
N ARG A 130 -7.40 -19.68 2.06
CA ARG A 130 -7.49 -18.36 2.68
C ARG A 130 -8.22 -18.40 4.02
N ILE A 131 -9.31 -19.17 4.10
CA ILE A 131 -10.05 -19.34 5.34
C ILE A 131 -9.17 -20.01 6.39
N GLN A 132 -8.46 -21.07 6.03
CA GLN A 132 -7.57 -21.78 6.96
C GLN A 132 -6.45 -20.85 7.47
N ARG A 133 -5.84 -20.08 6.59
CA ARG A 133 -4.80 -19.12 6.99
C ARG A 133 -5.33 -18.05 7.94
N SER A 134 -6.55 -17.56 7.70
CA SER A 134 -7.18 -16.58 8.58
C SER A 134 -7.44 -17.17 9.96
N LEU A 135 -7.94 -18.40 10.04
CA LEU A 135 -8.16 -19.09 11.30
C LEU A 135 -6.85 -19.30 12.08
N ASP A 136 -5.79 -19.67 11.37
CA ASP A 136 -4.47 -19.89 12.00
C ASP A 136 -3.91 -18.60 12.60
N ARG A 137 -4.17 -17.45 11.99
CA ARG A 137 -3.72 -16.15 12.53
C ARG A 137 -4.49 -15.73 13.78
N GLU A 138 -5.73 -16.18 13.94
CA GLU A 138 -6.55 -15.84 15.10
C GLU A 138 -6.22 -16.72 16.33
N THR A 139 -5.55 -17.80 16.14
CA THR A 139 -5.13 -18.68 17.21
C THR A 139 -3.70 -18.39 17.66
#